data_e63494ee65ae67d6c2313d67b787d6d2
#
_entry.id   e63494ee65ae67d6c2313d67b787d6d2
#
_cell.length_a   1.000
_cell.length_b   1.000
_cell.length_c   1.000
_cell.angle_alpha   90.00
_cell.angle_beta   90.00
_cell.angle_gamma   90.00
#
_symmetry.space_group_name_H-M   'P 1'
#
loop_
_entity.id
_entity.type
_entity.pdbx_description
1 polymer ?
#
loop_
_entity_poly.entity_id
_entity_poly.type
_entity_poly.pdbx_seq_one_letter_code
_entity_poly.pdbx_strand_id
1 'polypeptide(L)'
;ETHDDTAKSGLAPLYPRAQERVAALADAVDAGPIDVLIGVRNPASFLVSAYGQALMGGHQISFDAYLRMNPLSQIYWPGLIARLRCIPNVGRIAVWRFEEYRWRFHKICAAMMGCDVSIRIKPIPDAIHAGLSTLAIQHALAQTDKADFGSTLEQARALYPVSKVYPKFAPFSHAQLTQAESDYEQQMDAIARISDVTILRS
;
A
#
# COMPACT_ATOMS: atom_id res chain seq x y z
N GLU A 1 -21.24 18.09 -4.18
CA GLU A 1 -20.60 17.82 -5.48
C GLU A 1 -19.12 17.54 -5.23
N THR A 2 -18.77 16.26 -5.04
CA THR A 2 -17.37 15.82 -4.97
C THR A 2 -16.89 15.68 -6.41
N HIS A 3 -16.12 16.63 -6.89
CA HIS A 3 -15.46 16.54 -8.18
C HIS A 3 -14.47 15.35 -8.13
N ASP A 4 -14.77 14.34 -8.90
CA ASP A 4 -13.86 13.23 -9.21
C ASP A 4 -12.78 13.75 -10.19
N ASP A 5 -11.69 14.26 -9.62
CA ASP A 5 -10.54 14.75 -10.39
C ASP A 5 -9.74 13.63 -11.09
N THR A 6 -10.05 12.36 -10.83
CA THR A 6 -9.38 11.19 -11.45
C THR A 6 -9.79 10.99 -12.92
N ALA A 7 -10.93 11.54 -13.36
CA ALA A 7 -11.38 11.43 -14.74
C ALA A 7 -10.53 12.23 -15.76
N LYS A 8 -9.67 13.14 -15.29
CA LYS A 8 -8.90 14.04 -16.17
C LYS A 8 -7.57 13.46 -16.68
N SER A 9 -7.05 12.38 -16.09
CA SER A 9 -5.70 11.89 -16.45
C SER A 9 -5.66 10.71 -17.41
N GLY A 10 -6.78 10.09 -17.75
CA GLY A 10 -6.84 8.88 -18.59
C GLY A 10 -6.18 7.64 -17.96
N LEU A 11 -5.69 7.75 -16.74
CA LEU A 11 -5.07 6.66 -15.99
C LEU A 11 -6.13 5.87 -15.22
N ALA A 12 -5.95 4.54 -15.14
CA ALA A 12 -6.83 3.70 -14.32
C ALA A 12 -6.72 4.09 -12.85
N PRO A 13 -7.82 4.10 -12.08
CA PRO A 13 -7.79 4.42 -10.66
C PRO A 13 -7.01 3.37 -9.86
N LEU A 14 -6.48 3.76 -8.70
CA LEU A 14 -5.83 2.83 -7.77
C LEU A 14 -6.75 1.66 -7.44
N TYR A 15 -6.26 0.42 -7.63
CA TYR A 15 -7.05 -0.81 -7.48
C TYR A 15 -8.39 -0.78 -8.23
N PRO A 16 -8.40 -0.76 -9.57
CA PRO A 16 -9.61 -0.54 -10.38
C PRO A 16 -10.71 -1.57 -10.11
N ARG A 17 -10.35 -2.79 -9.68
CA ARG A 17 -11.30 -3.86 -9.37
C ARG A 17 -11.67 -3.97 -7.89
N ALA A 18 -11.23 -3.05 -7.03
CA ALA A 18 -11.47 -3.13 -5.59
C ALA A 18 -12.97 -3.12 -5.27
N GLN A 19 -13.73 -2.23 -5.90
CA GLN A 19 -15.17 -2.10 -5.68
C GLN A 19 -15.91 -3.39 -6.05
N GLU A 20 -15.63 -3.94 -7.23
CA GLU A 20 -16.21 -5.21 -7.71
C GLU A 20 -15.93 -6.37 -6.74
N ARG A 21 -14.65 -6.51 -6.33
CA ARG A 21 -14.21 -7.61 -5.46
C ARG A 21 -14.79 -7.51 -4.05
N VAL A 22 -14.84 -6.30 -3.50
CA VAL A 22 -15.39 -6.07 -2.15
C VAL A 22 -16.91 -6.24 -2.17
N ALA A 23 -17.60 -5.79 -3.22
CA ALA A 23 -19.03 -6.02 -3.39
C ALA A 23 -19.34 -7.53 -3.46
N ALA A 24 -18.63 -8.29 -4.29
CA ALA A 24 -18.79 -9.73 -4.38
C ALA A 24 -18.54 -10.45 -3.04
N LEU A 25 -17.54 -9.99 -2.26
CA LEU A 25 -17.32 -10.52 -0.91
C LEU A 25 -18.46 -10.18 0.04
N ALA A 26 -18.95 -8.94 0.03
CA ALA A 26 -20.05 -8.49 0.87
C ALA A 26 -21.35 -9.26 0.56
N ASP A 27 -21.61 -9.53 -0.70
CA ASP A 27 -22.77 -10.33 -1.14
C ASP A 27 -22.64 -11.81 -0.77
N ALA A 28 -21.42 -12.35 -0.73
CA ALA A 28 -21.17 -13.75 -0.35
C ALA A 28 -21.27 -13.99 1.17
N VAL A 29 -21.16 -12.95 1.98
CA VAL A 29 -21.24 -13.03 3.45
C VAL A 29 -22.69 -12.74 3.87
N ASP A 30 -23.47 -13.80 4.14
CA ASP A 30 -24.88 -13.71 4.58
C ASP A 30 -24.98 -13.37 6.10
N ALA A 31 -24.21 -12.39 6.56
CA ALA A 31 -24.16 -11.98 7.97
C ALA A 31 -24.43 -10.48 8.17
N GLY A 32 -24.92 -9.78 7.13
CA GLY A 32 -25.13 -8.33 7.14
C GLY A 32 -23.92 -7.55 6.62
N PRO A 33 -23.89 -6.23 6.85
CA PRO A 33 -22.83 -5.39 6.31
C PRO A 33 -21.45 -5.78 6.81
N ILE A 34 -20.45 -5.77 5.91
CA ILE A 34 -19.05 -6.00 6.25
C ILE A 34 -18.35 -4.68 6.59
N ASP A 35 -17.53 -4.69 7.63
CA ASP A 35 -16.65 -3.56 7.95
C ASP A 35 -15.33 -3.69 7.16
N VAL A 36 -14.86 -2.58 6.61
CA VAL A 36 -13.60 -2.51 5.86
C VAL A 36 -12.53 -1.82 6.71
N LEU A 37 -11.43 -2.52 6.95
CA LEU A 37 -10.28 -1.97 7.65
C LEU A 37 -9.10 -1.87 6.68
N ILE A 38 -8.55 -0.66 6.50
CA ILE A 38 -7.53 -0.41 5.47
C ILE A 38 -6.38 0.43 6.00
N GLY A 39 -5.15 -0.10 5.86
CA GLY A 39 -3.93 0.67 6.07
C GLY A 39 -3.54 1.40 4.79
N VAL A 40 -3.56 2.72 4.80
CA VAL A 40 -3.06 3.55 3.71
C VAL A 40 -1.61 3.93 3.98
N ARG A 41 -0.84 4.14 2.93
CA ARG A 41 0.60 4.34 3.04
C ARG A 41 1.03 5.58 2.24
N ASN A 42 2.09 6.26 2.71
CA ASN A 42 2.72 7.33 1.92
C ASN A 42 2.95 6.88 0.48
N PRO A 43 2.47 7.62 -0.54
CA PRO A 43 2.50 7.19 -1.95
C PRO A 43 3.88 6.78 -2.46
N ALA A 44 4.94 7.52 -2.11
CA ALA A 44 6.29 7.18 -2.54
C ALA A 44 6.76 5.85 -1.94
N SER A 45 6.56 5.65 -0.63
CA SER A 45 6.94 4.40 0.03
C SER A 45 6.05 3.23 -0.39
N PHE A 46 4.80 3.48 -0.74
CA PHE A 46 3.90 2.49 -1.33
C PHE A 46 4.42 2.00 -2.69
N LEU A 47 4.77 2.92 -3.60
CA LEU A 47 5.29 2.58 -4.93
C LEU A 47 6.60 1.80 -4.86
N VAL A 48 7.53 2.17 -3.99
CA VAL A 48 8.78 1.41 -3.79
C VAL A 48 8.48 -0.01 -3.31
N SER A 49 7.52 -0.16 -2.41
CA SER A 49 7.10 -1.47 -1.92
C SER A 49 6.42 -2.30 -3.01
N ALA A 50 5.50 -1.69 -3.77
CA ALA A 50 4.79 -2.35 -4.87
C ALA A 50 5.74 -2.76 -6.00
N TYR A 51 6.74 -1.92 -6.32
CA TYR A 51 7.80 -2.27 -7.25
C TYR A 51 8.59 -3.50 -6.77
N GLY A 52 9.00 -3.53 -5.50
CA GLY A 52 9.65 -4.71 -4.92
C GLY A 52 8.80 -5.98 -5.05
N GLN A 53 7.48 -5.88 -4.83
CA GLN A 53 6.56 -7.01 -5.02
C GLN A 53 6.44 -7.41 -6.50
N ALA A 54 6.42 -6.45 -7.43
CA ALA A 54 6.40 -6.75 -8.86
C ALA A 54 7.67 -7.51 -9.28
N LEU A 55 8.85 -7.08 -8.83
CA LEU A 55 10.10 -7.81 -9.07
C LEU A 55 10.07 -9.22 -8.49
N MET A 56 9.63 -9.38 -7.24
CA MET A 56 9.49 -10.69 -6.58
C MET A 56 8.46 -11.58 -7.27
N GLY A 57 7.44 -10.98 -7.90
CA GLY A 57 6.47 -11.67 -8.77
C GLY A 57 7.01 -12.03 -10.17
N GLY A 58 8.30 -11.84 -10.43
CA GLY A 58 8.95 -12.21 -11.69
C GLY A 58 8.92 -11.14 -12.78
N HIS A 59 8.42 -9.93 -12.49
CA HIS A 59 8.40 -8.83 -13.47
C HIS A 59 9.76 -8.16 -13.58
N GLN A 60 10.56 -8.54 -14.60
CA GLN A 60 11.85 -7.93 -14.88
C GLN A 60 11.67 -6.54 -15.52
N ILE A 61 11.58 -5.50 -14.72
CA ILE A 61 11.33 -4.12 -15.16
C ILE A 61 12.19 -3.13 -14.38
N SER A 62 12.72 -2.10 -15.03
CA SER A 62 13.41 -1.00 -14.34
C SER A 62 12.43 -0.13 -13.54
N PHE A 63 12.91 0.53 -12.47
CA PHE A 63 12.05 1.41 -11.68
C PHE A 63 11.47 2.55 -12.51
N ASP A 64 12.24 3.14 -13.42
CA ASP A 64 11.75 4.23 -14.29
C ASP A 64 10.62 3.76 -15.21
N ALA A 65 10.73 2.55 -15.77
CA ALA A 65 9.67 1.97 -16.59
C ALA A 65 8.43 1.65 -15.74
N TYR A 66 8.62 1.14 -14.53
CA TYR A 66 7.55 0.88 -13.58
C TYR A 66 6.84 2.17 -13.17
N LEU A 67 7.60 3.25 -12.87
CA LEU A 67 7.04 4.54 -12.48
C LEU A 67 6.27 5.23 -13.61
N ARG A 68 6.72 5.07 -14.87
CA ARG A 68 5.93 5.56 -16.03
C ARG A 68 4.57 4.89 -16.15
N MET A 69 4.48 3.60 -15.84
CA MET A 69 3.20 2.85 -15.85
C MET A 69 2.36 3.11 -14.59
N ASN A 70 2.99 3.47 -13.48
CA ASN A 70 2.36 3.67 -12.18
C ASN A 70 2.84 5.00 -11.58
N PRO A 71 2.43 6.15 -12.10
CA PRO A 71 2.90 7.44 -11.59
C PRO A 71 2.41 7.69 -10.16
N LEU A 72 3.17 8.49 -9.40
CA LEU A 72 2.83 8.85 -8.00
C LEU A 72 1.42 9.44 -7.88
N SER A 73 1.01 10.24 -8.84
CA SER A 73 -0.33 10.86 -8.89
C SER A 73 -1.49 9.88 -8.97
N GLN A 74 -1.22 8.63 -9.39
CA GLN A 74 -2.22 7.56 -9.42
C GLN A 74 -2.51 6.99 -8.03
N ILE A 75 -1.62 7.20 -7.07
CA ILE A 75 -1.81 6.72 -5.69
C ILE A 75 -2.67 7.74 -4.94
N TYR A 76 -3.98 7.63 -5.17
CA TYR A 76 -4.99 8.50 -4.58
C TYR A 76 -5.94 7.71 -3.68
N TRP A 77 -5.60 7.63 -2.39
CA TRP A 77 -6.34 6.87 -1.38
C TRP A 77 -7.77 7.37 -1.18
N PRO A 78 -8.06 8.70 -1.15
CA PRO A 78 -9.44 9.17 -0.99
C PRO A 78 -10.38 8.62 -2.06
N GLY A 79 -9.94 8.57 -3.32
CA GLY A 79 -10.74 8.00 -4.40
C GLY A 79 -11.03 6.49 -4.23
N LEU A 80 -10.07 5.71 -3.70
CA LEU A 80 -10.31 4.31 -3.35
C LEU A 80 -11.34 4.19 -2.23
N ILE A 81 -11.16 4.95 -1.13
CA ILE A 81 -12.05 4.91 0.03
C ILE A 81 -13.48 5.33 -0.36
N ALA A 82 -13.63 6.40 -1.15
CA ALA A 82 -14.93 6.85 -1.64
C ALA A 82 -15.64 5.77 -2.46
N ARG A 83 -14.93 5.07 -3.36
CA ARG A 83 -15.51 3.96 -4.14
C ARG A 83 -15.94 2.78 -3.25
N LEU A 84 -15.14 2.44 -2.24
CA LEU A 84 -15.51 1.37 -1.29
C LEU A 84 -16.73 1.78 -0.45
N ARG A 85 -16.84 3.07 -0.09
CA ARG A 85 -17.98 3.59 0.67
C ARG A 85 -19.30 3.53 -0.11
N CYS A 86 -19.24 3.57 -1.44
CA CYS A 86 -20.42 3.44 -2.31
C CYS A 86 -20.99 2.01 -2.43
N ILE A 87 -20.35 1.01 -1.82
CA ILE A 87 -20.84 -0.38 -1.86
C ILE A 87 -21.96 -0.54 -0.83
N PRO A 88 -23.18 -1.00 -1.22
CA PRO A 88 -24.36 -1.03 -0.33
C PRO A 88 -24.15 -1.84 0.96
N ASN A 89 -23.46 -2.98 0.87
CA ASN A 89 -23.24 -3.88 2.01
C ASN A 89 -21.91 -3.63 2.74
N VAL A 90 -21.30 -2.46 2.56
CA VAL A 90 -20.18 -2.00 3.38
C VAL A 90 -20.71 -1.14 4.51
N GLY A 91 -20.45 -1.56 5.74
CA GLY A 91 -20.79 -0.88 6.98
C GLY A 91 -19.80 0.26 7.29
N ARG A 92 -18.95 0.08 8.29
CA ARG A 92 -17.93 1.07 8.66
C ARG A 92 -16.67 0.89 7.81
N ILE A 93 -15.98 2.00 7.52
CA ILE A 93 -14.62 1.97 7.00
C ILE A 93 -13.69 2.58 8.04
N ALA A 94 -12.72 1.80 8.52
CA ALA A 94 -11.68 2.26 9.42
C ALA A 94 -10.35 2.36 8.68
N VAL A 95 -9.69 3.52 8.76
CA VAL A 95 -8.45 3.81 8.06
C VAL A 95 -7.36 4.17 9.06
N TRP A 96 -6.14 3.70 8.83
CA TRP A 96 -4.96 4.14 9.58
C TRP A 96 -3.77 4.34 8.64
N ARG A 97 -2.78 5.11 9.08
CA ARG A 97 -1.49 5.23 8.40
C ARG A 97 -0.68 3.96 8.63
N PHE A 98 -0.24 3.33 7.57
CA PHE A 98 0.58 2.11 7.65
C PHE A 98 1.87 2.34 8.47
N GLU A 99 2.44 3.52 8.38
CA GLU A 99 3.63 3.95 9.12
C GLU A 99 3.42 3.91 10.63
N GLU A 100 2.18 4.08 11.08
CA GLU A 100 1.80 4.08 12.50
C GLU A 100 1.34 2.71 13.01
N TYR A 101 1.38 1.66 12.17
CA TYR A 101 0.86 0.33 12.48
C TYR A 101 1.31 -0.18 13.85
N ARG A 102 2.61 -0.04 14.21
CA ARG A 102 3.14 -0.53 15.49
C ARG A 102 2.48 0.15 16.69
N TRP A 103 2.25 1.46 16.61
CA TRP A 103 1.64 2.22 17.70
C TRP A 103 0.11 2.09 17.72
N ARG A 104 -0.48 1.75 16.57
CA ARG A 104 -1.93 1.57 16.40
C ARG A 104 -2.38 0.12 16.54
N PHE A 105 -1.45 -0.81 16.68
CA PHE A 105 -1.70 -2.25 16.60
C PHE A 105 -2.91 -2.69 17.43
N HIS A 106 -2.96 -2.30 18.71
CA HIS A 106 -4.06 -2.70 19.60
C HIS A 106 -5.40 -2.08 19.20
N LYS A 107 -5.42 -0.83 18.73
CA LYS A 107 -6.63 -0.19 18.21
C LYS A 107 -7.12 -0.85 16.92
N ILE A 108 -6.19 -1.24 16.03
CA ILE A 108 -6.51 -1.99 14.81
C ILE A 108 -7.12 -3.34 15.19
N CYS A 109 -6.49 -4.08 16.11
CA CYS A 109 -7.02 -5.35 16.61
C CYS A 109 -8.40 -5.17 17.27
N ALA A 110 -8.59 -4.17 18.10
CA ALA A 110 -9.87 -3.87 18.72
C ALA A 110 -10.95 -3.55 17.68
N ALA A 111 -10.62 -2.78 16.66
CA ALA A 111 -11.53 -2.48 15.54
C ALA A 111 -11.92 -3.73 14.74
N MET A 112 -10.98 -4.66 14.53
CA MET A 112 -11.20 -5.95 13.84
C MET A 112 -12.06 -6.91 14.65
N MET A 113 -11.83 -6.97 15.96
CA MET A 113 -12.44 -7.98 16.85
C MET A 113 -13.72 -7.47 17.53
N GLY A 114 -14.05 -6.19 17.40
CA GLY A 114 -15.17 -5.56 18.10
C GLY A 114 -15.01 -5.44 19.63
N CYS A 115 -13.83 -5.78 20.15
CA CYS A 115 -13.52 -5.72 21.58
C CYS A 115 -12.02 -5.45 21.80
N ASP A 116 -11.66 -4.97 23.00
CA ASP A 116 -10.26 -4.79 23.37
C ASP A 116 -9.56 -6.14 23.61
N VAL A 117 -8.57 -6.42 22.79
CA VAL A 117 -7.74 -7.66 22.84
C VAL A 117 -6.27 -7.32 23.13
N SER A 118 -5.97 -6.11 23.57
CA SER A 118 -4.62 -5.59 23.75
C SER A 118 -3.71 -6.47 24.64
N ILE A 119 -4.30 -7.17 25.62
CA ILE A 119 -3.56 -8.02 26.56
C ILE A 119 -3.15 -9.36 25.94
N ARG A 120 -3.87 -9.84 24.91
CA ARG A 120 -3.72 -11.20 24.36
C ARG A 120 -2.92 -11.25 23.07
N ILE A 121 -2.87 -10.16 22.31
CA ILE A 121 -2.24 -10.12 20.99
C ILE A 121 -1.05 -9.16 21.03
N LYS A 122 0.12 -9.66 20.61
CA LYS A 122 1.34 -8.85 20.51
C LYS A 122 1.68 -8.60 19.04
N PRO A 123 2.15 -7.40 18.68
CA PRO A 123 2.65 -7.15 17.31
C PRO A 123 3.89 -8.01 17.06
N ILE A 124 4.08 -8.42 15.81
CA ILE A 124 5.31 -9.08 15.38
C ILE A 124 6.45 -8.05 15.49
N PRO A 125 7.53 -8.35 16.24
CA PRO A 125 8.57 -7.35 16.55
C PRO A 125 9.37 -6.94 15.31
N ASP A 126 9.58 -7.85 14.36
CA ASP A 126 10.42 -7.63 13.19
C ASP A 126 9.60 -7.48 11.90
N ALA A 127 10.12 -6.69 10.97
CA ALA A 127 9.55 -6.59 9.64
C ALA A 127 9.77 -7.92 8.91
N ILE A 128 8.67 -8.62 8.58
CA ILE A 128 8.71 -9.90 7.83
C ILE A 128 9.40 -9.72 6.47
N HIS A 129 9.30 -8.51 5.89
CA HIS A 129 9.94 -8.17 4.63
C HIS A 129 10.81 -6.92 4.78
N ALA A 130 12.13 -7.12 4.82
CA ALA A 130 13.11 -6.03 4.90
C ALA A 130 13.17 -5.15 3.62
N GLY A 131 12.50 -5.57 2.55
CA GLY A 131 12.61 -4.96 1.22
C GLY A 131 13.84 -5.46 0.46
N LEU A 132 14.18 -4.74 -0.61
CA LEU A 132 15.33 -5.05 -1.47
C LEU A 132 16.39 -3.96 -1.32
N SER A 133 17.67 -4.33 -1.39
CA SER A 133 18.75 -3.36 -1.50
C SER A 133 18.89 -2.86 -2.94
N THR A 134 19.46 -1.68 -3.12
CA THR A 134 19.76 -1.14 -4.45
C THR A 134 20.61 -2.10 -5.27
N LEU A 135 21.63 -2.68 -4.64
CA LEU A 135 22.56 -3.59 -5.34
C LEU A 135 21.90 -4.91 -5.71
N ALA A 136 21.02 -5.47 -4.87
CA ALA A 136 20.24 -6.67 -5.22
C ALA A 136 19.39 -6.46 -6.46
N ILE A 137 18.69 -5.32 -6.55
CA ILE A 137 17.88 -4.97 -7.72
C ILE A 137 18.76 -4.81 -8.96
N GLN A 138 19.83 -4.04 -8.87
CA GLN A 138 20.75 -3.81 -9.99
C GLN A 138 21.35 -5.12 -10.49
N HIS A 139 21.80 -5.98 -9.58
CA HIS A 139 22.37 -7.28 -9.92
C HIS A 139 21.35 -8.16 -10.64
N ALA A 140 20.14 -8.28 -10.13
CA ALA A 140 19.09 -9.09 -10.75
C ALA A 140 18.68 -8.55 -12.14
N LEU A 141 18.56 -7.23 -12.29
CA LEU A 141 18.17 -6.63 -13.58
C LEU A 141 19.28 -6.72 -14.64
N ALA A 142 20.56 -6.81 -14.21
CA ALA A 142 21.69 -6.97 -15.14
C ALA A 142 21.78 -8.38 -15.73
N GLN A 143 21.13 -9.39 -15.15
CA GLN A 143 21.09 -10.74 -15.70
C GLN A 143 20.16 -10.77 -16.90
N THR A 144 20.65 -11.31 -18.01
CA THR A 144 19.92 -11.34 -19.28
C THR A 144 19.00 -12.56 -19.46
N ASP A 145 19.19 -13.58 -18.63
CA ASP A 145 18.38 -14.78 -18.68
C ASP A 145 17.04 -14.55 -17.99
N LYS A 146 16.00 -14.46 -18.82
CA LYS A 146 14.63 -14.14 -18.37
C LYS A 146 13.85 -15.35 -17.85
N ALA A 147 14.40 -16.57 -18.02
CA ALA A 147 13.62 -17.80 -17.78
C ALA A 147 13.22 -17.97 -16.31
N ASP A 148 13.98 -17.38 -15.36
CA ASP A 148 13.69 -17.46 -13.93
C ASP A 148 14.20 -16.20 -13.19
N PHE A 149 13.63 -15.05 -13.53
CA PHE A 149 13.98 -13.78 -12.88
C PHE A 149 13.68 -13.79 -11.36
N GLY A 150 12.62 -14.50 -10.94
CA GLY A 150 12.26 -14.62 -9.51
C GLY A 150 13.39 -15.26 -8.70
N SER A 151 13.91 -16.39 -9.15
CA SER A 151 15.06 -17.10 -8.54
C SER A 151 16.33 -16.23 -8.52
N THR A 152 16.58 -15.54 -9.63
CA THR A 152 17.73 -14.62 -9.76
C THR A 152 17.65 -13.50 -8.74
N LEU A 153 16.47 -12.91 -8.55
CA LEU A 153 16.25 -11.87 -7.56
C LEU A 153 16.39 -12.40 -6.12
N GLU A 154 15.93 -13.61 -5.85
CA GLU A 154 16.05 -14.25 -4.54
C GLU A 154 17.52 -14.49 -4.18
N GLN A 155 18.31 -14.99 -5.13
CA GLN A 155 19.76 -15.12 -4.97
C GLN A 155 20.44 -13.78 -4.76
N ALA A 156 20.10 -12.77 -5.56
CA ALA A 156 20.63 -11.42 -5.40
C ALA A 156 20.30 -10.81 -4.02
N ARG A 157 19.08 -11.05 -3.52
CA ARG A 157 18.66 -10.63 -2.18
C ARG A 157 19.45 -11.32 -1.06
N ALA A 158 19.79 -12.58 -1.24
CA ALA A 158 20.62 -13.33 -0.29
C ALA A 158 22.08 -12.84 -0.30
N LEU A 159 22.63 -12.50 -1.47
CA LEU A 159 23.99 -11.97 -1.63
C LEU A 159 24.13 -10.52 -1.13
N TYR A 160 23.11 -9.70 -1.30
CA TYR A 160 23.10 -8.28 -0.99
C TYR A 160 21.94 -7.92 -0.05
N PRO A 161 21.88 -8.48 1.17
CA PRO A 161 20.78 -8.23 2.10
C PRO A 161 20.81 -6.76 2.56
N VAL A 162 19.62 -6.20 2.77
CA VAL A 162 19.51 -4.81 3.25
C VAL A 162 20.30 -4.64 4.54
N SER A 163 21.27 -3.74 4.53
CA SER A 163 22.20 -3.46 5.62
C SER A 163 22.80 -2.06 5.47
N LYS A 164 23.69 -1.66 6.38
CA LYS A 164 24.47 -0.43 6.22
C LYS A 164 25.41 -0.47 5.00
N VAL A 165 25.89 -1.66 4.61
CA VAL A 165 26.75 -1.85 3.43
C VAL A 165 25.90 -1.88 2.14
N TYR A 166 24.74 -2.48 2.20
CA TYR A 166 23.80 -2.59 1.08
C TYR A 166 22.51 -1.85 1.42
N PRO A 167 22.47 -0.52 1.21
CA PRO A 167 21.32 0.27 1.63
C PRO A 167 20.05 -0.14 0.87
N LYS A 168 18.93 0.00 1.57
CA LYS A 168 17.61 -0.23 1.00
C LYS A 168 17.40 0.63 -0.22
N PHE A 169 16.74 0.10 -1.24
CA PHE A 169 16.38 0.83 -2.44
C PHE A 169 15.54 2.06 -2.12
N ALA A 170 16.04 3.24 -2.47
CA ALA A 170 15.43 4.55 -2.21
C ALA A 170 15.59 5.43 -3.47
N PRO A 171 14.71 5.27 -4.46
CA PRO A 171 14.87 5.91 -5.77
C PRO A 171 14.43 7.38 -5.81
N PHE A 172 13.68 7.85 -4.82
CA PHE A 172 13.16 9.21 -4.80
C PHE A 172 14.13 10.19 -4.15
N SER A 173 14.25 11.37 -4.73
CA SER A 173 15.00 12.49 -4.15
C SER A 173 14.31 13.03 -2.89
N HIS A 174 15.05 13.78 -2.09
CA HIS A 174 14.50 14.43 -0.90
C HIS A 174 13.30 15.34 -1.23
N ALA A 175 13.40 16.13 -2.30
CA ALA A 175 12.30 16.99 -2.75
C ALA A 175 11.03 16.19 -3.12
N GLN A 176 11.19 15.06 -3.81
CA GLN A 176 10.07 14.18 -4.16
C GLN A 176 9.45 13.54 -2.91
N LEU A 177 10.26 13.15 -1.93
CA LEU A 177 9.77 12.60 -0.67
C LEU A 177 9.01 13.66 0.15
N THR A 178 9.52 14.90 0.22
CA THR A 178 8.84 16.01 0.90
C THR A 178 7.49 16.33 0.25
N GLN A 179 7.44 16.35 -1.08
CA GLN A 179 6.17 16.56 -1.80
C GLN A 179 5.19 15.42 -1.55
N ALA A 180 5.66 14.16 -1.65
CA ALA A 180 4.82 13.00 -1.39
C ALA A 180 4.28 12.96 0.05
N GLU A 181 5.02 13.47 1.03
CA GLU A 181 4.53 13.61 2.41
C GLU A 181 3.45 14.68 2.51
N SER A 182 3.66 15.86 1.90
CA SER A 182 2.65 16.91 1.86
C SER A 182 1.35 16.44 1.18
N ASP A 183 1.47 15.74 0.04
CA ASP A 183 0.32 15.18 -0.68
C ASP A 183 -0.39 14.11 0.17
N TYR A 184 0.36 13.30 0.91
CA TYR A 184 -0.20 12.28 1.79
C TYR A 184 -0.99 12.87 2.95
N GLU A 185 -0.50 13.96 3.57
CA GLU A 185 -1.25 14.70 4.59
C GLU A 185 -2.59 15.21 4.03
N GLN A 186 -2.56 15.83 2.85
CA GLN A 186 -3.77 16.30 2.19
C GLN A 186 -4.76 15.16 1.87
N GLN A 187 -4.25 14.00 1.46
CA GLN A 187 -5.08 12.81 1.24
C GLN A 187 -5.71 12.32 2.55
N MET A 188 -4.98 12.31 3.66
CA MET A 188 -5.52 11.92 4.96
C MET A 188 -6.62 12.88 5.44
N ASP A 189 -6.45 14.18 5.19
CA ASP A 189 -7.47 15.19 5.49
C ASP A 189 -8.72 15.02 4.61
N ALA A 190 -8.53 14.66 3.33
CA ALA A 190 -9.64 14.36 2.43
C ALA A 190 -10.41 13.10 2.88
N ILE A 191 -9.70 12.03 3.28
CA ILE A 191 -10.33 10.81 3.83
C ILE A 191 -11.15 11.13 5.09
N ALA A 192 -10.63 11.99 5.98
CA ALA A 192 -11.32 12.37 7.20
C ALA A 192 -12.66 13.09 6.98
N ARG A 193 -12.89 13.64 5.77
CA ARG A 193 -14.14 14.31 5.39
C ARG A 193 -15.15 13.36 4.73
N ILE A 194 -14.78 12.12 4.42
CA ILE A 194 -15.71 11.13 3.85
C ILE A 194 -16.64 10.64 4.97
N SER A 195 -17.94 10.70 4.74
CA SER A 195 -18.95 10.25 5.72
C SER A 195 -18.77 8.76 6.06
N ASP A 196 -18.96 8.41 7.32
CA ASP A 196 -18.89 7.03 7.84
C ASP A 196 -17.52 6.38 7.66
N VAL A 197 -16.46 7.19 7.53
CA VAL A 197 -15.06 6.75 7.56
C VAL A 197 -14.42 7.22 8.86
N THR A 198 -13.82 6.30 9.59
CA THR A 198 -13.13 6.59 10.85
C THR A 198 -11.62 6.47 10.66
N ILE A 199 -10.86 7.53 10.97
CA ILE A 199 -9.41 7.42 11.04
C ILE A 199 -9.03 6.96 12.44
N LEU A 200 -8.35 5.81 12.54
CA LEU A 200 -7.82 5.31 13.81
C LEU A 200 -6.62 6.17 14.22
N ARG A 201 -6.89 7.24 14.98
CA ARG A 201 -5.87 8.16 15.55
C ARG A 201 -5.49 7.72 16.96
N SER A 202 -4.40 8.28 17.52
CA SER A 202 -3.93 8.07 18.90
C SER A 202 -4.97 8.47 19.94
#